data_2daf698e090ff0602c28136438067db6
#
_entry.id   2daf698e090ff0602c28136438067db6
#
_cell.length_a   1.000
_cell.length_b   1.000
_cell.length_c   1.000
_cell.angle_alpha   90.00
_cell.angle_beta   90.00
_cell.angle_gamma   90.00
#
_symmetry.space_group_name_H-M   'P 1'
#
loop_
_entity.id
_entity.type
_entity.pdbx_description
1 polymer ?
#
loop_
_entity_poly.entity_id
_entity_poly.type
_entity_poly.pdbx_seq_one_letter_code
_entity_poly.pdbx_strand_id
1 'polypeptide(L)'
;GLDMALYPCTFMRNDIHAVVSNQYDDIILGTSHGMTDIDPAVMEEITGRSGHNVCVGGEYGIDAYYIARLIAEKQKPARIIYEVDPGYFVSEKEEGNNYLLFYHEFPFSKAKVEYFWNSIAKCNFRTVLFPWYEYSLGYELSKVKETFTQKWNKDYDIAHLKSDTQEYHESGLIERYPVDTTKLKMKDLKLFEEEQVNPQNMEYLGRLIDFCRENDIQFVAVTTPIPINTLQAYSDN
;
A
#
# COMPACT_ATOMS: atom_id res chain seq x y z
N GLY A 1 12.16 -18.46 -10.66
CA GLY A 1 13.39 -18.24 -9.92
C GLY A 1 13.22 -18.44 -8.41
N LEU A 2 14.21 -18.04 -7.64
CA LEU A 2 14.17 -18.16 -6.17
C LEU A 2 13.01 -17.40 -5.55
N ASP A 3 12.58 -16.28 -6.13
CA ASP A 3 11.43 -15.49 -5.65
C ASP A 3 10.13 -16.29 -5.57
N MET A 4 9.93 -17.26 -6.46
CA MET A 4 8.75 -18.14 -6.39
C MET A 4 8.72 -19.00 -5.14
N ALA A 5 9.87 -19.29 -4.56
CA ALA A 5 9.97 -20.15 -3.38
C ALA A 5 10.17 -19.33 -2.10
N LEU A 6 10.93 -18.24 -2.18
CA LEU A 6 11.38 -17.51 -1.00
C LEU A 6 10.48 -16.34 -0.61
N TYR A 7 9.84 -15.70 -1.59
CA TYR A 7 9.02 -14.52 -1.30
C TYR A 7 7.58 -14.95 -0.95
N PRO A 8 7.08 -14.68 0.26
CA PRO A 8 5.80 -15.19 0.73
C PRO A 8 4.63 -14.59 -0.07
N CYS A 9 3.51 -15.31 -0.12
CA CYS A 9 2.27 -14.80 -0.66
C CYS A 9 1.62 -13.87 0.39
N THR A 10 1.59 -12.58 0.10
CA THR A 10 1.00 -11.55 0.96
C THR A 10 -0.32 -11.05 0.36
N PHE A 11 -1.08 -10.25 1.12
CA PHE A 11 -2.27 -9.56 0.63
C PHE A 11 -1.99 -8.73 -0.62
N MET A 12 -0.81 -8.11 -0.71
CA MET A 12 -0.39 -7.29 -1.86
C MET A 12 -0.38 -8.08 -3.17
N ARG A 13 -0.05 -9.38 -3.12
CA ARG A 13 -0.14 -10.25 -4.29
C ARG A 13 -1.58 -10.32 -4.82
N ASN A 14 -2.55 -10.39 -3.93
CA ASN A 14 -3.98 -10.42 -4.29
C ASN A 14 -4.41 -9.04 -4.81
N ASP A 15 -4.01 -7.95 -4.16
CA ASP A 15 -4.33 -6.59 -4.59
C ASP A 15 -3.79 -6.29 -5.99
N ILE A 16 -2.51 -6.57 -6.22
CA ILE A 16 -1.90 -6.34 -7.54
C ILE A 16 -2.55 -7.24 -8.59
N HIS A 17 -2.84 -8.51 -8.25
CA HIS A 17 -3.56 -9.40 -9.17
C HIS A 17 -4.95 -8.84 -9.51
N ALA A 18 -5.69 -8.37 -8.51
CA ALA A 18 -7.02 -7.79 -8.70
C ALA A 18 -6.96 -6.59 -9.66
N VAL A 19 -6.10 -5.61 -9.40
CA VAL A 19 -6.06 -4.36 -10.18
C VAL A 19 -5.43 -4.51 -11.57
N VAL A 20 -4.64 -5.56 -11.83
CA VAL A 20 -4.13 -5.84 -13.18
C VAL A 20 -5.03 -6.76 -14.00
N SER A 21 -5.96 -7.47 -13.36
CA SER A 21 -6.83 -8.45 -14.01
C SER A 21 -8.28 -7.97 -14.19
N ASN A 22 -8.72 -7.00 -13.39
CA ASN A 22 -10.08 -6.47 -13.39
C ASN A 22 -10.09 -4.97 -13.72
N GLN A 23 -11.30 -4.43 -13.92
CA GLN A 23 -11.56 -3.01 -14.10
C GLN A 23 -12.27 -2.49 -12.85
N TYR A 24 -11.79 -1.37 -12.34
CA TYR A 24 -12.39 -0.67 -11.20
C TYR A 24 -12.59 0.80 -11.53
N ASP A 25 -13.70 1.38 -11.06
CA ASP A 25 -13.95 2.81 -11.17
C ASP A 25 -13.06 3.60 -10.22
N ASP A 26 -12.88 3.09 -9.01
CA ASP A 26 -12.16 3.74 -7.93
C ASP A 26 -10.98 2.88 -7.46
N ILE A 27 -9.80 3.48 -7.44
CA ILE A 27 -8.60 2.87 -6.84
C ILE A 27 -8.20 3.68 -5.62
N ILE A 28 -8.06 3.01 -4.48
CA ILE A 28 -7.63 3.63 -3.23
C ILE A 28 -6.16 3.33 -3.03
N LEU A 29 -5.37 4.37 -2.81
CA LEU A 29 -3.95 4.33 -2.50
C LEU A 29 -3.70 5.05 -1.18
N GLY A 30 -2.66 4.69 -0.45
CA GLY A 30 -2.30 5.32 0.81
C GLY A 30 -1.69 4.36 1.81
N THR A 31 -1.67 4.79 3.06
CA THR A 31 -0.95 4.11 4.13
C THR A 31 -1.78 3.03 4.84
N SER A 32 -1.30 2.59 6.00
CA SER A 32 -2.04 1.63 6.84
C SER A 32 -3.39 2.14 7.32
N HIS A 33 -3.59 3.45 7.38
CA HIS A 33 -4.87 4.03 7.75
C HIS A 33 -5.88 3.84 6.60
N GLY A 34 -5.53 4.18 5.36
CA GLY A 34 -6.38 3.90 4.22
C GLY A 34 -6.68 2.41 4.05
N MET A 35 -5.69 1.56 4.34
CA MET A 35 -5.83 0.10 4.27
C MET A 35 -6.91 -0.45 5.21
N THR A 36 -7.12 0.17 6.37
CA THR A 36 -8.06 -0.32 7.40
C THR A 36 -9.35 0.48 7.49
N ASP A 37 -9.36 1.74 7.03
CA ASP A 37 -10.44 2.68 7.30
C ASP A 37 -11.29 2.99 6.06
N ILE A 38 -10.83 2.64 4.86
CA ILE A 38 -11.56 2.89 3.60
C ILE A 38 -12.01 1.56 3.01
N ASP A 39 -13.32 1.30 3.07
CA ASP A 39 -13.93 0.09 2.53
C ASP A 39 -14.54 0.32 1.15
N PRO A 40 -13.93 -0.21 0.07
CA PRO A 40 -14.49 -0.10 -1.28
C PRO A 40 -15.85 -0.76 -1.43
N ALA A 41 -16.15 -1.84 -0.68
CA ALA A 41 -17.43 -2.50 -0.79
C ALA A 41 -18.58 -1.62 -0.26
N VAL A 42 -18.37 -0.93 0.87
CA VAL A 42 -19.33 0.05 1.38
C VAL A 42 -19.47 1.25 0.43
N MET A 43 -18.37 1.68 -0.17
CA MET A 43 -18.41 2.75 -1.16
C MET A 43 -19.23 2.35 -2.40
N GLU A 44 -19.10 1.12 -2.87
CA GLU A 44 -19.83 0.58 -4.01
C GLU A 44 -21.34 0.48 -3.70
N GLU A 45 -21.73 0.04 -2.51
CA GLU A 45 -23.14 0.03 -2.09
C GLU A 45 -23.80 1.41 -2.14
N ILE A 46 -23.04 2.46 -1.79
CA ILE A 46 -23.56 3.83 -1.74
C ILE A 46 -23.53 4.50 -3.11
N THR A 47 -22.46 4.29 -3.87
CA THR A 47 -22.19 5.06 -5.09
C THR A 47 -22.49 4.31 -6.38
N GLY A 48 -22.60 2.99 -6.33
CA GLY A 48 -22.68 2.10 -7.49
C GLY A 48 -21.38 2.00 -8.29
N ARG A 49 -20.25 2.44 -7.72
CA ARG A 49 -18.93 2.46 -8.37
C ARG A 49 -18.05 1.36 -7.79
N SER A 50 -17.57 0.48 -8.64
CA SER A 50 -16.64 -0.56 -8.22
C SER A 50 -15.32 0.02 -7.73
N GLY A 51 -14.76 -0.54 -6.67
CA GLY A 51 -13.51 -0.05 -6.10
C GLY A 51 -12.58 -1.16 -5.60
N HIS A 52 -11.29 -0.84 -5.51
CA HIS A 52 -10.30 -1.71 -4.88
C HIS A 52 -9.30 -0.91 -4.05
N ASN A 53 -9.01 -1.40 -2.84
CA ASN A 53 -8.07 -0.78 -1.92
C ASN A 53 -6.69 -1.42 -2.09
N VAL A 54 -5.68 -0.61 -2.46
CA VAL A 54 -4.28 -1.03 -2.65
C VAL A 54 -3.35 -0.37 -1.63
N CYS A 55 -3.92 0.23 -0.59
CA CYS A 55 -3.14 0.84 0.47
C CYS A 55 -2.26 -0.17 1.19
N VAL A 56 -1.09 0.28 1.64
CA VAL A 56 -0.17 -0.54 2.44
C VAL A 56 0.55 0.30 3.49
N GLY A 57 0.80 -0.28 4.65
CA GLY A 57 1.58 0.39 5.68
C GLY A 57 2.97 0.78 5.17
N GLY A 58 3.33 2.05 5.31
CA GLY A 58 4.61 2.57 4.86
C GLY A 58 4.63 3.02 3.39
N GLU A 59 3.47 3.28 2.78
CA GLU A 59 3.38 3.86 1.44
C GLU A 59 3.76 5.33 1.45
N TYR A 60 4.72 5.70 0.60
CA TYR A 60 5.09 7.08 0.33
C TYR A 60 4.51 7.56 -1.00
N GLY A 61 4.49 8.85 -1.24
CA GLY A 61 4.02 9.43 -2.51
C GLY A 61 4.69 8.83 -3.76
N ILE A 62 5.97 8.46 -3.66
CA ILE A 62 6.67 7.78 -4.74
C ILE A 62 6.07 6.41 -5.04
N ASP A 63 5.63 5.67 -4.01
CA ASP A 63 5.01 4.36 -4.17
C ASP A 63 3.64 4.52 -4.83
N ALA A 64 2.79 5.41 -4.30
CA ALA A 64 1.48 5.72 -4.86
C ALA A 64 1.58 6.13 -6.35
N TYR A 65 2.55 6.97 -6.70
CA TYR A 65 2.77 7.38 -8.08
C TYR A 65 3.08 6.20 -9.01
N TYR A 66 3.97 5.28 -8.60
CA TYR A 66 4.32 4.14 -9.44
C TYR A 66 3.22 3.07 -9.47
N ILE A 67 2.48 2.89 -8.39
CA ILE A 67 1.31 2.01 -8.36
C ILE A 67 0.24 2.53 -9.32
N ALA A 68 -0.07 3.83 -9.25
CA ALA A 68 -1.02 4.45 -10.17
C ALA A 68 -0.63 4.27 -11.64
N ARG A 69 0.64 4.45 -11.96
CA ARG A 69 1.17 4.24 -13.31
C ARG A 69 1.06 2.79 -13.76
N LEU A 70 1.37 1.83 -12.87
CA LEU A 70 1.23 0.42 -13.18
C LEU A 70 -0.21 0.05 -13.48
N ILE A 71 -1.14 0.52 -12.64
CA ILE A 71 -2.56 0.26 -12.81
C ILE A 71 -3.04 0.84 -14.14
N ALA A 72 -2.62 2.06 -14.49
CA ALA A 72 -2.99 2.71 -15.74
C ALA A 72 -2.44 2.02 -17.00
N GLU A 73 -1.40 1.19 -16.89
CA GLU A 73 -0.96 0.33 -17.99
C GLU A 73 -1.93 -0.83 -18.28
N LYS A 74 -2.84 -1.14 -17.35
CA LYS A 74 -3.75 -2.29 -17.40
C LYS A 74 -5.21 -1.91 -17.48
N GLN A 75 -5.58 -0.84 -16.81
CA GLN A 75 -6.94 -0.33 -16.77
C GLN A 75 -6.94 1.19 -16.63
N LYS A 76 -8.08 1.83 -16.93
CA LYS A 76 -8.26 3.27 -16.71
C LYS A 76 -9.32 3.47 -15.63
N PRO A 77 -8.95 3.64 -14.36
CA PRO A 77 -9.91 3.97 -13.31
C PRO A 77 -10.49 5.37 -13.55
N ALA A 78 -11.71 5.60 -13.10
CA ALA A 78 -12.31 6.93 -13.16
C ALA A 78 -11.72 7.84 -12.08
N ARG A 79 -11.36 7.26 -10.90
CA ARG A 79 -10.76 8.01 -9.78
C ARG A 79 -9.59 7.27 -9.15
N ILE A 80 -8.64 8.06 -8.68
CA ILE A 80 -7.67 7.65 -7.66
C ILE A 80 -7.98 8.42 -6.40
N ILE A 81 -8.28 7.69 -5.32
CA ILE A 81 -8.50 8.21 -3.97
C ILE A 81 -7.21 7.97 -3.19
N TYR A 82 -6.53 9.04 -2.80
CA TYR A 82 -5.27 8.98 -2.10
C TYR A 82 -5.45 9.36 -0.63
N GLU A 83 -5.23 8.40 0.26
CA GLU A 83 -5.22 8.64 1.70
C GLU A 83 -3.91 9.32 2.07
N VAL A 84 -4.03 10.49 2.66
CA VAL A 84 -2.91 11.36 3.02
C VAL A 84 -2.61 11.20 4.51
N ASP A 85 -1.47 10.57 4.82
CA ASP A 85 -0.93 10.54 6.16
C ASP A 85 0.21 11.57 6.29
N PRO A 86 0.03 12.64 7.09
CA PRO A 86 1.02 13.70 7.25
C PRO A 86 2.40 13.19 7.69
N GLY A 87 2.45 12.09 8.46
CA GLY A 87 3.71 11.50 8.93
C GLY A 87 4.64 11.06 7.82
N TYR A 88 4.10 10.66 6.67
CA TYR A 88 4.89 10.25 5.51
C TYR A 88 5.35 11.42 4.64
N PHE A 89 4.89 12.64 4.90
CA PHE A 89 5.37 13.83 4.20
C PHE A 89 6.61 14.45 4.83
N VAL A 90 6.87 14.16 6.10
CA VAL A 90 8.03 14.71 6.84
C VAL A 90 9.16 13.69 7.00
N SER A 91 8.94 12.43 6.67
CA SER A 91 9.94 11.36 6.78
C SER A 91 10.57 11.04 5.42
N GLU A 92 11.80 10.53 5.45
CA GLU A 92 12.44 9.93 4.29
C GLU A 92 12.03 8.46 4.17
N LYS A 93 11.90 8.00 2.91
CA LYS A 93 11.72 6.58 2.65
C LYS A 93 13.03 5.86 2.91
N GLU A 94 13.02 5.03 3.93
CA GLU A 94 14.15 4.20 4.31
C GLU A 94 13.97 2.74 3.86
N GLU A 95 15.04 1.96 3.98
CA GLU A 95 14.97 0.51 3.86
C GLU A 95 14.02 -0.03 4.92
N GLY A 96 12.88 -0.53 4.50
CA GLY A 96 11.82 -1.04 5.37
C GLY A 96 11.09 -2.20 4.72
N ASN A 97 10.18 -2.78 5.48
CA ASN A 97 9.57 -4.06 5.11
C ASN A 97 8.52 -3.96 3.99
N ASN A 98 7.93 -2.77 3.76
CA ASN A 98 6.70 -2.70 2.96
C ASN A 98 6.90 -2.26 1.52
N TYR A 99 7.92 -1.44 1.19
CA TYR A 99 8.13 -0.95 -0.18
C TYR A 99 8.42 -2.07 -1.19
N LEU A 100 8.99 -3.20 -0.74
CA LEU A 100 9.24 -4.35 -1.59
C LEU A 100 7.97 -5.14 -1.91
N LEU A 101 6.94 -5.08 -1.05
CA LEU A 101 5.68 -5.79 -1.27
C LEU A 101 5.07 -5.44 -2.63
N PHE A 102 5.02 -4.14 -2.94
CA PHE A 102 4.55 -3.69 -4.25
C PHE A 102 5.47 -4.15 -5.38
N TYR A 103 6.76 -3.91 -5.21
CA TYR A 103 7.73 -4.13 -6.27
C TYR A 103 7.75 -5.59 -6.72
N HIS A 104 7.72 -6.55 -5.79
CA HIS A 104 7.78 -7.97 -6.12
C HIS A 104 6.57 -8.43 -6.91
N GLU A 105 5.39 -7.96 -6.57
CA GLU A 105 4.15 -8.39 -7.22
C GLU A 105 3.88 -7.68 -8.56
N PHE A 106 4.58 -6.59 -8.85
CA PHE A 106 4.40 -5.88 -10.12
C PHE A 106 4.80 -6.74 -11.31
N PRO A 107 3.96 -6.82 -12.36
CA PRO A 107 4.37 -7.38 -13.63
C PRO A 107 5.52 -6.55 -14.22
N PHE A 108 6.37 -7.19 -15.03
CA PHE A 108 7.45 -6.49 -15.72
C PHE A 108 6.88 -5.41 -16.64
N SER A 109 7.32 -4.18 -16.45
CA SER A 109 6.83 -3.01 -17.19
C SER A 109 7.84 -1.86 -17.14
N LYS A 110 7.59 -0.82 -17.94
CA LYS A 110 8.39 0.41 -17.88
C LYS A 110 8.30 1.06 -16.50
N ALA A 111 7.09 1.13 -15.94
CA ALA A 111 6.88 1.69 -14.61
C ALA A 111 7.69 0.93 -13.53
N LYS A 112 7.72 -0.41 -13.61
CA LYS A 112 8.53 -1.24 -12.69
C LYS A 112 10.02 -0.93 -12.77
N VAL A 113 10.56 -0.78 -13.98
CA VAL A 113 11.99 -0.44 -14.18
C VAL A 113 12.31 0.95 -13.62
N GLU A 114 11.46 1.93 -13.89
CA GLU A 114 11.62 3.29 -13.37
C GLU A 114 11.49 3.31 -11.85
N TYR A 115 10.54 2.56 -11.27
CA TYR A 115 10.38 2.43 -9.82
C TYR A 115 11.63 1.83 -9.17
N PHE A 116 12.22 0.81 -9.78
CA PHE A 116 13.47 0.25 -9.29
C PHE A 116 14.56 1.33 -9.16
N TRP A 117 14.82 2.09 -10.23
CA TRP A 117 15.90 3.08 -10.21
C TRP A 117 15.61 4.30 -9.34
N ASN A 118 14.36 4.74 -9.27
CA ASN A 118 14.00 5.94 -8.54
C ASN A 118 13.74 5.74 -7.05
N SER A 119 13.41 4.53 -6.64
CA SER A 119 13.09 4.18 -5.25
C SER A 119 13.96 3.06 -4.72
N ILE A 120 13.78 1.85 -5.23
CA ILE A 120 14.36 0.62 -4.65
C ILE A 120 15.89 0.67 -4.62
N ALA A 121 16.51 1.06 -5.73
CA ALA A 121 17.97 1.11 -5.84
C ALA A 121 18.60 2.15 -4.92
N LYS A 122 17.87 3.18 -4.56
CA LYS A 122 18.33 4.22 -3.62
C LYS A 122 18.25 3.77 -2.16
N CYS A 123 17.27 2.91 -1.83
CA CYS A 123 17.15 2.34 -0.50
C CYS A 123 18.10 1.14 -0.34
N ASN A 124 17.82 0.03 -1.00
CA ASN A 124 18.67 -1.14 -1.00
C ASN A 124 18.43 -2.05 -2.21
N PHE A 125 19.24 -1.93 -3.26
CA PHE A 125 19.09 -2.72 -4.48
C PHE A 125 19.32 -4.23 -4.26
N ARG A 126 20.01 -4.62 -3.20
CA ARG A 126 20.36 -6.03 -2.91
C ARG A 126 19.12 -6.88 -2.68
N THR A 127 18.10 -6.31 -2.06
CA THR A 127 16.85 -7.00 -1.75
C THR A 127 16.10 -7.48 -2.99
N VAL A 128 16.27 -6.81 -4.12
CA VAL A 128 15.66 -7.18 -5.40
C VAL A 128 16.55 -8.10 -6.23
N LEU A 129 17.85 -7.78 -6.30
CA LEU A 129 18.77 -8.54 -7.16
C LEU A 129 19.23 -9.85 -6.52
N PHE A 130 19.18 -9.92 -5.20
CA PHE A 130 19.65 -11.09 -4.43
C PHE A 130 18.55 -11.57 -3.48
N PRO A 131 17.62 -12.42 -3.93
CA PRO A 131 16.51 -12.93 -3.09
C PRO A 131 16.96 -13.57 -1.78
N TRP A 132 18.14 -14.20 -1.77
CA TRP A 132 18.72 -14.76 -0.54
C TRP A 132 19.12 -13.70 0.49
N TYR A 133 19.40 -12.47 0.08
CA TYR A 133 19.71 -11.39 1.02
C TYR A 133 18.48 -11.05 1.86
N GLU A 134 17.34 -10.86 1.21
CA GLU A 134 16.08 -10.61 1.90
C GLU A 134 15.64 -11.82 2.73
N TYR A 135 15.87 -13.03 2.23
CA TYR A 135 15.62 -14.26 2.96
C TYR A 135 16.34 -14.28 4.32
N SER A 136 17.56 -13.73 4.41
CA SER A 136 18.29 -13.60 5.67
C SER A 136 17.62 -12.63 6.67
N LEU A 137 16.68 -11.79 6.21
CA LEU A 137 15.98 -10.80 7.02
C LEU A 137 14.70 -11.32 7.67
N GLY A 138 14.30 -12.57 7.47
CA GLY A 138 13.19 -13.12 8.24
C GLY A 138 12.23 -14.11 7.57
N TYR A 139 12.57 -14.71 6.44
CA TYR A 139 11.69 -15.71 5.84
C TYR A 139 11.74 -17.06 6.57
N GLU A 140 10.55 -17.65 6.76
CA GLU A 140 10.44 -18.96 7.38
C GLU A 140 10.64 -20.07 6.35
N LEU A 141 11.69 -20.87 6.53
CA LEU A 141 11.96 -22.07 5.70
C LEU A 141 10.77 -23.01 5.63
N SER A 142 9.96 -23.08 6.69
CA SER A 142 8.75 -23.90 6.77
C SER A 142 7.72 -23.54 5.71
N LYS A 143 7.65 -22.29 5.29
CA LYS A 143 6.66 -21.78 4.32
C LYS A 143 7.10 -21.87 2.86
N VAL A 144 8.35 -22.23 2.58
CA VAL A 144 8.89 -22.28 1.21
C VAL A 144 8.08 -23.20 0.30
N LYS A 145 7.72 -24.39 0.78
CA LYS A 145 6.93 -25.34 -0.02
C LYS A 145 5.53 -24.83 -0.32
N GLU A 146 4.88 -24.26 0.68
CA GLU A 146 3.53 -23.68 0.56
C GLU A 146 3.55 -22.52 -0.43
N THR A 147 4.44 -21.56 -0.23
CA THR A 147 4.64 -20.39 -1.10
C THR A 147 4.87 -20.79 -2.56
N PHE A 148 5.76 -21.75 -2.79
CA PHE A 148 6.01 -22.26 -4.14
C PHE A 148 4.75 -22.90 -4.75
N THR A 149 4.03 -23.69 -3.99
CA THR A 149 2.82 -24.38 -4.46
C THR A 149 1.73 -23.38 -4.82
N GLN A 150 1.47 -22.40 -3.96
CA GLN A 150 0.47 -21.34 -4.20
C GLN A 150 0.80 -20.56 -5.49
N LYS A 151 2.05 -20.15 -5.65
CA LYS A 151 2.46 -19.39 -6.85
C LYS A 151 2.43 -20.24 -8.11
N TRP A 152 2.86 -21.49 -8.02
CA TRP A 152 2.85 -22.43 -9.16
C TRP A 152 1.43 -22.69 -9.66
N ASN A 153 0.50 -22.90 -8.74
CA ASN A 153 -0.91 -23.16 -9.05
C ASN A 153 -1.70 -21.87 -9.35
N LYS A 154 -1.07 -20.71 -9.26
CA LYS A 154 -1.75 -19.40 -9.35
C LYS A 154 -2.93 -19.31 -8.37
N ASP A 155 -2.72 -19.81 -7.18
CA ASP A 155 -3.69 -19.79 -6.12
C ASP A 155 -3.72 -18.40 -5.46
N TYR A 156 -4.88 -17.77 -5.47
CA TYR A 156 -5.17 -16.46 -4.89
C TYR A 156 -6.20 -16.55 -3.77
N ASP A 157 -6.39 -17.75 -3.19
CA ASP A 157 -7.25 -17.93 -2.03
C ASP A 157 -6.77 -17.04 -0.88
N ILE A 158 -7.70 -16.27 -0.33
CA ILE A 158 -7.45 -15.30 0.76
C ILE A 158 -7.59 -15.90 2.16
N ALA A 159 -8.06 -17.14 2.28
CA ALA A 159 -8.32 -17.77 3.58
C ALA A 159 -7.07 -17.80 4.48
N HIS A 160 -5.88 -17.94 3.88
CA HIS A 160 -4.61 -17.94 4.60
C HIS A 160 -4.20 -16.54 5.13
N LEU A 161 -4.86 -15.47 4.68
CA LEU A 161 -4.60 -14.08 5.11
C LEU A 161 -5.41 -13.69 6.35
N LYS A 162 -6.28 -14.59 6.82
CA LYS A 162 -7.04 -14.41 8.06
C LYS A 162 -6.20 -14.83 9.26
N SER A 163 -6.26 -14.01 10.32
CA SER A 163 -5.64 -14.29 11.62
C SER A 163 -6.58 -13.95 12.77
N ASP A 164 -6.14 -14.16 14.01
CA ASP A 164 -6.91 -13.80 15.22
C ASP A 164 -7.06 -12.28 15.42
N THR A 165 -6.29 -11.48 14.68
CA THR A 165 -6.24 -10.02 14.84
C THR A 165 -6.73 -9.25 13.63
N GLN A 166 -6.85 -9.90 12.48
CA GLN A 166 -7.25 -9.24 11.23
C GLN A 166 -7.78 -10.21 10.19
N GLU A 167 -8.58 -9.67 9.27
CA GLU A 167 -9.08 -10.37 8.09
C GLU A 167 -8.87 -9.50 6.84
N TYR A 168 -8.37 -10.10 5.77
CA TYR A 168 -8.27 -9.47 4.46
C TYR A 168 -9.54 -9.77 3.66
N HIS A 169 -10.13 -8.75 3.06
CA HIS A 169 -11.30 -8.84 2.20
C HIS A 169 -10.92 -8.72 0.73
N GLU A 170 -11.72 -9.31 -0.15
CA GLU A 170 -11.50 -9.26 -1.61
C GLU A 170 -11.49 -7.83 -2.19
N SER A 171 -12.06 -6.87 -1.48
CA SER A 171 -12.02 -5.45 -1.83
C SER A 171 -10.67 -4.77 -1.54
N GLY A 172 -9.72 -5.49 -0.93
CA GLY A 172 -8.43 -4.96 -0.47
C GLY A 172 -8.45 -4.37 0.93
N LEU A 173 -9.62 -4.29 1.58
CA LEU A 173 -9.73 -3.86 2.98
C LEU A 173 -9.05 -4.87 3.91
N ILE A 174 -8.30 -4.39 4.90
CA ILE A 174 -7.88 -5.19 6.05
C ILE A 174 -8.67 -4.79 7.28
N GLU A 175 -9.66 -5.59 7.62
CA GLU A 175 -10.43 -5.41 8.84
C GLU A 175 -9.58 -5.80 10.06
N ARG A 176 -9.50 -4.90 11.04
CA ARG A 176 -8.84 -5.15 12.32
C ARG A 176 -9.87 -5.52 13.38
N TYR A 177 -9.65 -6.65 14.04
CA TYR A 177 -10.51 -7.03 15.14
C TYR A 177 -10.24 -6.19 16.40
N PRO A 178 -11.28 -5.90 17.20
CA PRO A 178 -11.13 -5.13 18.41
C PRO A 178 -10.09 -5.77 19.35
N VAL A 179 -9.19 -4.94 19.86
CA VAL A 179 -8.23 -5.35 20.89
C VAL A 179 -8.56 -4.65 22.20
N ASP A 180 -8.09 -5.21 23.32
CA ASP A 180 -8.23 -4.57 24.63
C ASP A 180 -7.50 -3.22 24.65
N THR A 181 -8.27 -2.14 24.55
CA THR A 181 -7.75 -0.78 24.52
C THR A 181 -7.26 -0.27 25.87
N THR A 182 -7.56 -0.98 26.96
CA THR A 182 -7.14 -0.56 28.32
C THR A 182 -5.62 -0.55 28.50
N LYS A 183 -4.90 -1.29 27.63
CA LYS A 183 -3.43 -1.38 27.62
C LYS A 183 -2.77 -0.49 26.56
N LEU A 184 -3.55 0.17 25.72
CA LEU A 184 -3.03 1.06 24.70
C LEU A 184 -2.59 2.37 25.36
N LYS A 185 -1.29 2.64 25.31
CA LYS A 185 -0.81 4.00 25.58
C LYS A 185 -1.15 4.85 24.36
N MET A 186 -1.90 5.92 24.57
CA MET A 186 -2.08 6.94 23.53
C MET A 186 -0.69 7.47 23.14
N LYS A 187 -0.38 7.38 21.86
CA LYS A 187 0.82 8.04 21.35
C LYS A 187 0.50 9.52 21.22
N ASP A 188 1.45 10.35 21.63
CA ASP A 188 1.36 11.77 21.37
C ASP A 188 1.27 12.00 19.85
N LEU A 189 0.29 12.78 19.41
CA LEU A 189 0.25 13.28 18.04
C LEU A 189 1.51 14.11 17.81
N LYS A 190 2.24 13.80 16.78
CA LYS A 190 3.32 14.67 16.33
C LYS A 190 2.71 15.74 15.44
N LEU A 191 2.78 16.99 15.87
CA LEU A 191 2.55 18.12 14.99
C LEU A 191 3.81 18.34 14.16
N PHE A 192 3.64 18.64 12.90
CA PHE A 192 4.74 18.90 11.98
C PHE A 192 4.67 20.35 11.50
N GLU A 193 5.83 21.00 11.49
CA GLU A 193 5.97 22.33 10.91
C GLU A 193 6.20 22.21 9.39
N GLU A 194 5.82 23.25 8.65
CA GLU A 194 5.93 23.29 7.18
C GLU A 194 7.37 23.04 6.70
N GLU A 195 8.36 23.56 7.45
CA GLU A 195 9.77 23.40 7.15
C GLU A 195 10.29 21.96 7.26
N GLN A 196 9.53 21.08 7.94
CA GLN A 196 9.89 19.68 8.10
C GLN A 196 9.44 18.83 6.90
N VAL A 197 8.61 19.37 6.00
CA VAL A 197 8.10 18.65 4.84
C VAL A 197 9.24 18.27 3.90
N ASN A 198 9.36 16.99 3.62
CA ASN A 198 10.35 16.47 2.68
C ASN A 198 9.97 16.86 1.24
N PRO A 199 10.83 17.62 0.53
CA PRO A 199 10.53 18.08 -0.83
C PRO A 199 10.25 16.94 -1.82
N GLN A 200 10.90 15.78 -1.65
CA GLN A 200 10.68 14.62 -2.52
C GLN A 200 9.26 14.07 -2.39
N ASN A 201 8.71 14.03 -1.16
CA ASN A 201 7.35 13.54 -0.95
C ASN A 201 6.32 14.46 -1.60
N MET A 202 6.53 15.78 -1.50
CA MET A 202 5.70 16.77 -2.19
C MET A 202 5.85 16.70 -3.71
N GLU A 203 7.06 16.48 -4.21
CA GLU A 203 7.31 16.30 -5.63
C GLU A 203 6.52 15.11 -6.19
N TYR A 204 6.54 13.96 -5.51
CA TYR A 204 5.82 12.78 -5.98
C TYR A 204 4.30 12.89 -5.82
N LEU A 205 3.81 13.60 -4.82
CA LEU A 205 2.39 13.97 -4.76
C LEU A 205 2.00 14.83 -5.98
N GLY A 206 2.80 15.84 -6.30
CA GLY A 206 2.59 16.66 -7.49
C GLY A 206 2.59 15.82 -8.77
N ARG A 207 3.55 14.90 -8.92
CA ARG A 207 3.62 13.97 -10.07
C ARG A 207 2.40 13.05 -10.15
N LEU A 208 1.86 12.59 -9.03
CA LEU A 208 0.66 11.76 -8.99
C LEU A 208 -0.56 12.57 -9.45
N ILE A 209 -0.71 13.80 -8.98
CA ILE A 209 -1.80 14.70 -9.39
C ILE A 209 -1.71 15.01 -10.88
N ASP A 210 -0.52 15.36 -11.37
CA ASP A 210 -0.29 15.65 -12.79
C ASP A 210 -0.58 14.43 -13.67
N PHE A 211 -0.12 13.27 -13.24
CA PHE A 211 -0.39 12.01 -13.92
C PHE A 211 -1.90 11.72 -14.02
N CYS A 212 -2.64 11.93 -12.94
CA CYS A 212 -4.10 11.76 -12.95
C CYS A 212 -4.75 12.73 -13.95
N ARG A 213 -4.35 13.99 -13.92
CA ARG A 213 -4.87 15.03 -14.84
C ARG A 213 -4.57 14.69 -16.30
N GLU A 214 -3.35 14.26 -16.62
CA GLU A 214 -2.92 13.92 -17.98
C GLU A 214 -3.63 12.68 -18.54
N ASN A 215 -4.14 11.82 -17.69
CA ASN A 215 -4.84 10.59 -18.05
C ASN A 215 -6.37 10.68 -17.87
N ASP A 216 -6.93 11.87 -17.63
CA ASP A 216 -8.36 12.08 -17.33
C ASP A 216 -8.88 11.21 -16.16
N ILE A 217 -8.06 11.04 -15.13
CA ILE A 217 -8.40 10.35 -13.89
C ILE A 217 -8.68 11.41 -12.83
N GLN A 218 -9.81 11.32 -12.15
CA GLN A 218 -10.09 12.23 -11.03
C GLN A 218 -9.20 11.88 -9.85
N PHE A 219 -8.45 12.85 -9.36
CA PHE A 219 -7.69 12.73 -8.11
C PHE A 219 -8.50 13.24 -6.93
N VAL A 220 -8.60 12.45 -5.86
CA VAL A 220 -9.29 12.82 -4.61
C VAL A 220 -8.34 12.54 -3.45
N ALA A 221 -7.99 13.56 -2.69
CA ALA A 221 -7.24 13.41 -1.45
C ALA A 221 -8.20 13.27 -0.27
N VAL A 222 -7.93 12.31 0.60
CA VAL A 222 -8.72 12.07 1.82
C VAL A 222 -7.79 11.89 3.02
N THR A 223 -8.27 12.24 4.20
CA THR A 223 -7.63 11.87 5.47
C THR A 223 -8.58 10.99 6.25
N THR A 224 -8.07 9.97 6.92
CA THR A 224 -8.89 9.10 7.76
C THR A 224 -9.26 9.79 9.07
N PRO A 225 -10.37 9.38 9.73
CA PRO A 225 -10.80 9.98 10.98
C PRO A 225 -9.76 9.81 12.10
N ILE A 226 -9.52 10.86 12.84
CA ILE A 226 -8.70 10.83 14.05
C ILE A 226 -9.65 10.72 15.25
N PRO A 227 -9.37 9.83 16.23
CA PRO A 227 -10.19 9.70 17.43
C PRO A 227 -10.37 11.02 18.16
N ILE A 228 -11.61 11.32 18.57
CA ILE A 228 -11.96 12.60 19.22
C ILE A 228 -11.11 12.87 20.48
N ASN A 229 -10.79 11.82 21.24
CA ASN A 229 -9.95 11.94 22.44
C ASN A 229 -8.53 12.42 22.08
N THR A 230 -8.03 12.03 20.93
CA THR A 230 -6.74 12.47 20.41
C THR A 230 -6.81 13.95 20.04
N LEU A 231 -7.85 14.37 19.32
CA LEU A 231 -8.05 15.77 18.95
C LEU A 231 -8.25 16.67 20.19
N GLN A 232 -9.00 16.22 21.20
CA GLN A 232 -9.23 16.98 22.43
C GLN A 232 -7.94 17.21 23.21
N ALA A 233 -7.01 16.24 23.23
CA ALA A 233 -5.71 16.40 23.89
C ALA A 233 -4.86 17.53 23.25
N TYR A 234 -5.20 17.99 22.05
CA TYR A 234 -4.48 19.04 21.31
C TYR A 234 -5.22 20.38 21.30
N SER A 235 -6.54 20.39 21.48
CA SER A 235 -7.31 21.65 21.53
C SER A 235 -7.07 22.45 22.79
N ASP A 236 -6.46 21.86 23.83
CA ASP A 236 -6.22 22.48 25.12
C ASP A 236 -4.76 23.01 25.27
N ASN A 237 -3.96 22.94 24.21
CA ASN A 237 -2.62 23.51 24.06
C ASN A 237 -2.58 24.54 22.94
#